data_edcfff5dfef11468ee4e4d21c2e0c33b
#
_entry.id   edcfff5dfef11468ee4e4d21c2e0c33b
#
_cell.length_a   1.000
_cell.length_b   1.000
_cell.length_c   1.000
_cell.angle_alpha   90.00
_cell.angle_beta   90.00
_cell.angle_gamma   90.00
#
_symmetry.space_group_name_H-M   'P 1'
#
loop_
_entity.id
_entity.type
_entity.pdbx_description
1 polymer ?
#
loop_
_entity_poly.entity_id
_entity_poly.type
_entity_poly.pdbx_seq_one_letter_code
_entity_poly.pdbx_strand_id
1 'polypeptide(L)'
;MFKKFIFFLLFFLIYFDLYAKSEYYLTLRADKVNLRMGPSLKHPIKLIYKKKFLPVLVVDSSYNFRKIIDHENNSGWIHVSK
;
A
#
# COMPACT_ATOMS: atom_id res chain seq x y z
N MET A 1 -1.43 30.79 29.29
CA MET A 1 -2.50 30.22 28.53
C MET A 1 -2.06 29.77 27.14
N PHE A 2 -1.45 30.62 26.33
CA PHE A 2 -0.99 30.30 24.99
C PHE A 2 0.07 29.20 24.93
N LYS A 3 1.00 29.14 25.89
CA LYS A 3 2.06 28.14 25.93
C LYS A 3 1.54 26.72 26.09
N LYS A 4 0.50 26.51 26.90
CA LYS A 4 -0.10 25.20 27.11
C LYS A 4 -0.86 24.70 25.86
N PHE A 5 -1.51 25.59 25.13
CA PHE A 5 -2.23 25.28 23.92
C PHE A 5 -1.29 24.86 22.79
N ILE A 6 -0.18 25.59 22.61
CA ILE A 6 0.84 25.27 21.60
C ILE A 6 1.49 23.90 21.89
N PHE A 7 1.80 23.62 23.15
CA PHE A 7 2.36 22.34 23.56
C PHE A 7 1.42 21.17 23.27
N PHE A 8 0.13 21.33 23.53
CA PHE A 8 -0.88 20.33 23.23
C PHE A 8 -0.99 20.06 21.72
N LEU A 9 -0.94 21.10 20.91
CA LEU A 9 -0.99 21.00 19.45
C LEU A 9 0.21 20.23 18.89
N LEU A 10 1.42 20.50 19.38
CA LEU A 10 2.64 19.79 19.00
C LEU A 10 2.56 18.32 19.38
N PHE A 11 2.06 18.00 20.56
CA PHE A 11 1.87 16.62 21.01
C PHE A 11 0.90 15.87 20.11
N PHE A 12 -0.18 16.51 19.69
CA PHE A 12 -1.16 15.92 18.78
C PHE A 12 -0.57 15.61 17.42
N LEU A 13 0.27 16.49 16.87
CA LEU A 13 0.94 16.27 15.59
C LEU A 13 1.89 15.08 15.66
N ILE A 14 2.69 14.96 16.71
CA ILE A 14 3.60 13.83 16.93
C ILE A 14 2.82 12.51 17.03
N TYR A 15 1.71 12.52 17.76
CA TYR A 15 0.87 11.35 17.95
C TYR A 15 0.21 10.89 16.64
N PHE A 16 -0.19 11.83 15.80
CA PHE A 16 -0.75 11.56 14.49
C PHE A 16 0.26 10.84 13.58
N ASP A 17 1.52 11.29 13.59
CA ASP A 17 2.59 10.68 12.79
C ASP A 17 2.85 9.23 13.18
N LEU A 18 2.71 8.86 14.45
CA LEU A 18 2.89 7.48 14.91
C LEU A 18 1.88 6.49 14.32
N TYR A 19 0.73 6.97 13.89
CA TYR A 19 -0.30 6.12 13.29
C TYR A 19 -0.32 6.17 11.77
N ALA A 20 0.55 6.96 11.14
CA ALA A 20 0.66 7.00 9.69
C ALA A 20 1.20 5.66 9.19
N LYS A 21 0.52 5.04 8.21
CA LYS A 21 0.99 3.80 7.59
C LYS A 21 2.22 4.09 6.72
N SER A 22 3.22 3.23 6.85
CA SER A 22 4.40 3.30 5.97
C SER A 22 4.03 2.82 4.58
N GLU A 23 4.32 3.64 3.57
CA GLU A 23 4.19 3.28 2.16
C GLU A 23 5.58 3.05 1.58
N TYR A 24 5.70 2.08 0.68
CA TYR A 24 6.98 1.77 0.05
C TYR A 24 6.77 1.21 -1.35
N TYR A 25 7.81 1.32 -2.20
CA TYR A 25 7.77 0.80 -3.55
C TYR A 25 8.32 -0.61 -3.61
N LEU A 26 7.69 -1.44 -4.44
CA LEU A 26 8.19 -2.75 -4.85
C LEU A 26 8.31 -2.78 -6.36
N THR A 27 9.15 -3.68 -6.87
CA THR A 27 9.15 -4.03 -8.29
C THR A 27 8.59 -5.44 -8.46
N LEU A 28 7.71 -5.62 -9.44
CA LEU A 28 7.14 -6.91 -9.77
C LEU A 28 8.21 -7.77 -10.46
N ARG A 29 8.46 -8.99 -9.95
CA ARG A 29 9.50 -9.87 -10.47
C ARG A 29 9.00 -10.93 -11.43
N ALA A 30 7.72 -11.28 -11.34
CA ALA A 30 7.13 -12.29 -12.19
C ALA A 30 6.70 -11.71 -13.55
N ASP A 31 6.69 -12.57 -14.58
CA ASP A 31 6.21 -12.19 -15.92
C ASP A 31 4.71 -11.92 -15.95
N LYS A 32 3.98 -12.48 -14.99
CA LYS A 32 2.54 -12.33 -14.91
C LYS A 32 2.15 -12.18 -13.45
N VAL A 33 1.47 -11.07 -13.11
CA VAL A 33 0.99 -10.78 -11.76
C VAL A 33 -0.48 -10.43 -11.83
N ASN A 34 -1.31 -11.12 -11.05
CA ASN A 34 -2.74 -10.87 -10.97
C ASN A 34 -3.02 -9.81 -9.91
N LEU A 35 -3.66 -8.72 -10.31
CA LEU A 35 -4.20 -7.71 -9.40
C LEU A 35 -5.63 -8.08 -9.08
N ARG A 36 -5.92 -8.36 -7.83
CA ARG A 36 -7.24 -8.81 -7.38
C ARG A 36 -8.00 -7.72 -6.65
N MET A 37 -9.30 -7.87 -6.59
CA MET A 37 -10.18 -6.93 -5.90
C MET A 37 -10.11 -7.03 -4.39
N GLY A 38 -9.55 -8.11 -3.86
CA GLY A 38 -9.40 -8.30 -2.42
C GLY A 38 -8.21 -9.23 -2.10
N PRO A 39 -7.85 -9.34 -0.80
CA PRO A 39 -6.64 -10.03 -0.36
C PRO A 39 -6.82 -11.55 -0.22
N SER A 40 -7.30 -12.22 -1.26
CA SER A 40 -7.35 -13.68 -1.31
C SER A 40 -7.47 -14.17 -2.74
N LEU A 41 -7.17 -15.46 -2.96
CA LEU A 41 -7.32 -16.11 -4.25
C LEU A 41 -8.79 -16.26 -4.69
N LYS A 42 -9.73 -16.06 -3.78
CA LYS A 42 -11.17 -16.13 -4.05
C LYS A 42 -11.70 -14.83 -4.68
N HIS A 43 -10.98 -13.74 -4.55
CA HIS A 43 -11.40 -12.47 -5.12
C HIS A 43 -11.10 -12.44 -6.62
N PRO A 44 -11.99 -11.83 -7.42
CA PRO A 44 -11.79 -11.76 -8.87
C PRO A 44 -10.57 -10.94 -9.25
N ILE A 45 -9.98 -11.32 -10.39
CA ILE A 45 -8.86 -10.60 -10.97
C ILE A 45 -9.39 -9.36 -11.66
N LYS A 46 -8.82 -8.22 -11.30
CA LYS A 46 -9.17 -6.91 -11.82
C LYS A 46 -8.31 -6.54 -13.04
N LEU A 47 -7.03 -6.90 -12.98
CA LEU A 47 -6.03 -6.55 -13.98
C LEU A 47 -4.89 -7.57 -13.92
N ILE A 48 -4.22 -7.81 -15.04
CA ILE A 48 -3.05 -8.68 -15.10
C ILE A 48 -1.87 -7.87 -15.60
N TYR A 49 -0.80 -7.80 -14.78
CA TYR A 49 0.48 -7.21 -15.19
C TYR A 49 1.30 -8.26 -15.92
N LYS A 50 1.77 -7.91 -17.11
CA LYS A 50 2.60 -8.81 -17.95
C LYS A 50 4.01 -8.29 -18.14
N LYS A 51 4.39 -7.23 -17.42
CA LYS A 51 5.69 -6.59 -17.56
C LYS A 51 6.50 -6.79 -16.27
N LYS A 52 7.72 -7.38 -16.41
CA LYS A 52 8.67 -7.49 -15.30
C LYS A 52 9.17 -6.13 -14.85
N PHE A 53 9.55 -6.06 -13.57
CA PHE A 53 10.18 -4.89 -12.95
C PHE A 53 9.34 -3.63 -12.95
N LEU A 54 8.02 -3.78 -13.08
CA LEU A 54 7.10 -2.66 -12.93
C LEU A 54 7.09 -2.19 -11.48
N PRO A 55 7.40 -0.90 -11.20
CA PRO A 55 7.31 -0.38 -9.84
C PRO A 55 5.87 -0.16 -9.42
N VAL A 56 5.54 -0.57 -8.19
CA VAL A 56 4.22 -0.36 -7.59
C VAL A 56 4.37 0.14 -6.16
N LEU A 57 3.46 1.01 -5.73
CA LEU A 57 3.44 1.54 -4.37
C LEU A 57 2.62 0.61 -3.48
N VAL A 58 3.21 0.10 -2.40
CA VAL A 58 2.51 -0.72 -1.41
C VAL A 58 1.90 0.20 -0.38
N VAL A 59 0.59 0.11 -0.20
CA VAL A 59 -0.18 0.98 0.71
C VAL A 59 -0.84 0.22 1.85
N ASP A 60 -0.95 -1.09 1.76
CA ASP A 60 -1.54 -1.92 2.82
C ASP A 60 -1.04 -3.35 2.71
N SER A 61 -1.26 -4.15 3.75
CA SER A 61 -0.90 -5.56 3.76
C SER A 61 -1.97 -6.39 4.49
N SER A 62 -2.17 -7.61 4.02
CA SER A 62 -3.05 -8.59 4.66
C SER A 62 -2.49 -9.99 4.40
N TYR A 63 -1.86 -10.60 5.42
CA TYR A 63 -1.22 -11.90 5.32
C TYR A 63 -0.25 -11.98 4.14
N ASN A 64 -0.54 -12.83 3.16
CA ASN A 64 0.32 -13.04 1.98
C ASN A 64 0.00 -12.09 0.83
N PHE A 65 -0.79 -11.05 1.06
CA PHE A 65 -1.19 -10.09 0.05
C PHE A 65 -0.74 -8.68 0.41
N ARG A 66 -0.48 -7.88 -0.62
CA ARG A 66 -0.15 -6.46 -0.49
C ARG A 66 -1.09 -5.67 -1.37
N LYS A 67 -1.68 -4.62 -0.79
CA LYS A 67 -2.45 -3.67 -1.58
C LYS A 67 -1.49 -2.70 -2.25
N ILE A 68 -1.61 -2.57 -3.56
CA ILE A 68 -0.71 -1.72 -4.34
C ILE A 68 -1.49 -0.70 -5.17
N ILE A 69 -0.77 0.34 -5.56
CA ILE A 69 -1.22 1.32 -6.55
C ILE A 69 -0.14 1.38 -7.63
N ASP A 70 -0.54 1.24 -8.89
CA ASP A 70 0.39 1.32 -10.02
C ASP A 70 0.52 2.76 -10.56
N HIS A 71 1.37 2.95 -11.56
CA HIS A 71 1.63 4.27 -12.15
C HIS A 71 0.43 4.86 -12.90
N GLU A 72 -0.56 4.04 -13.24
CA GLU A 72 -1.81 4.48 -13.86
C GLU A 72 -2.95 4.65 -12.83
N ASN A 73 -2.60 4.62 -11.56
CA ASN A 73 -3.52 4.78 -10.43
C ASN A 73 -4.52 3.63 -10.28
N ASN A 74 -4.23 2.45 -10.81
CA ASN A 74 -4.99 1.25 -10.52
C ASN A 74 -4.60 0.71 -9.15
N SER A 75 -5.56 0.34 -8.33
CA SER A 75 -5.31 -0.24 -7.01
C SER A 75 -5.92 -1.62 -6.88
N GLY A 76 -5.32 -2.43 -6.05
CA GLY A 76 -5.80 -3.78 -5.77
C GLY A 76 -4.76 -4.56 -5.00
N TRP A 77 -4.95 -5.88 -4.94
CA TRP A 77 -4.15 -6.77 -4.12
C TRP A 77 -3.35 -7.76 -4.97
N ILE A 78 -2.07 -7.91 -4.64
CA ILE A 78 -1.18 -8.88 -5.27
C ILE A 78 -0.62 -9.83 -4.21
N HIS A 79 -0.27 -11.05 -4.62
CA HIS A 79 0.39 -12.01 -3.73
C HIS A 79 1.86 -11.62 -3.53
N VAL A 80 2.38 -11.78 -2.31
CA VAL A 80 3.75 -11.36 -1.95
C VAL A 80 4.84 -12.06 -2.74
N SER A 81 4.58 -13.25 -3.29
CA SER A 81 5.56 -13.98 -4.09
C SER A 81 5.79 -13.38 -5.49
N LYS A 82 5.04 -12.39 -5.85
CA LYS A 82 5.09 -11.77 -7.20
C LYS A 82 5.82 -10.44 -7.18
#